data_6a895f298e37794826df6352e5c87c0e
#
_entry.id   6a895f298e37794826df6352e5c87c0e
#
_cell.length_a   1.000
_cell.length_b   1.000
_cell.length_c   1.000
_cell.angle_alpha   90.00
_cell.angle_beta   90.00
_cell.angle_gamma   90.00
#
_symmetry.space_group_name_H-M   'P 1'
#
loop_
_entity.id
_entity.type
_entity.pdbx_description
1 polymer ?
#
loop_
_entity_poly.entity_id
_entity_poly.type
_entity_poly.pdbx_seq_one_letter_code
_entity_poly.pdbx_strand_id
1 'polypeptide(L)'
;VDFLIIATDEAFEQRRAERDLFINRTDLCDYDGGFVDGKIVNLAFLEDVAERGNEPSRAAFEGTFAAYSHIDGLDALLQRIPVYPAAGHDERIKAFYSMSFIQHWLMHEAERHSNRYTMTRAASQLALFAGRLILAHNRRLFPYHKWFPRTLDSVPDKPADLMTCFDNLLNDPCGDSATALFQLVRDFQDWGVSDLDAYTWFMTDVEWSWMSGSTPIEDW
;
A
#
# COMPACT_ATOMS: atom_id res chain seq x y z
N VAL A 1 -22.00 -1.68 -0.54
CA VAL A 1 -21.80 -0.27 -0.16
C VAL A 1 -20.97 -0.23 1.09
N ASP A 2 -19.89 0.53 1.06
CA ASP A 2 -19.02 0.75 2.21
C ASP A 2 -19.42 2.07 2.88
N PHE A 3 -19.52 2.10 4.21
CA PHE A 3 -19.85 3.31 4.96
C PHE A 3 -19.13 3.39 6.29
N LEU A 4 -19.11 4.59 6.86
CA LEU A 4 -18.60 4.85 8.21
C LEU A 4 -19.70 5.49 9.07
N ILE A 5 -19.80 5.07 10.33
CA ILE A 5 -20.57 5.75 11.34
C ILE A 5 -19.60 6.45 12.29
N ILE A 6 -19.73 7.76 12.42
CA ILE A 6 -18.95 8.55 13.38
C ILE A 6 -19.74 8.57 14.68
N ALA A 7 -19.25 7.84 15.67
CA ALA A 7 -19.82 7.77 17.01
C ALA A 7 -19.19 8.84 17.93
N THR A 8 -19.83 9.13 19.05
CA THR A 8 -19.18 9.86 20.16
C THR A 8 -18.01 9.05 20.73
N ASP A 9 -17.03 9.70 21.34
CA ASP A 9 -15.87 9.01 21.92
C ASP A 9 -16.29 7.94 22.95
N GLU A 10 -17.27 8.24 23.79
CA GLU A 10 -17.79 7.29 24.77
C GLU A 10 -18.41 6.06 24.11
N ALA A 11 -19.26 6.24 23.10
CA ALA A 11 -19.89 5.14 22.38
C ALA A 11 -18.87 4.33 21.58
N PHE A 12 -17.85 4.98 21.00
CA PHE A 12 -16.77 4.32 20.30
C PHE A 12 -15.94 3.42 21.23
N GLU A 13 -15.51 3.94 22.40
CA GLU A 13 -14.70 3.16 23.35
C GLU A 13 -15.49 1.98 23.95
N GLN A 14 -16.78 2.17 24.24
CA GLN A 14 -17.63 1.07 24.65
C GLN A 14 -17.66 -0.05 23.59
N ARG A 15 -17.99 0.29 22.35
CA ARG A 15 -18.05 -0.69 21.25
C ARG A 15 -16.70 -1.33 20.95
N ARG A 16 -15.62 -0.58 21.07
CA ARG A 16 -14.24 -1.08 20.93
C ARG A 16 -13.92 -2.15 21.98
N ALA A 17 -14.32 -1.91 23.23
CA ALA A 17 -14.17 -2.90 24.32
C ALA A 17 -14.98 -4.16 24.07
N GLU A 18 -16.19 -4.02 23.51
CA GLU A 18 -17.09 -5.11 23.14
C GLU A 18 -16.70 -5.79 21.81
N ARG A 19 -15.70 -5.27 21.07
CA ARG A 19 -15.27 -5.71 19.72
C ARG A 19 -16.38 -5.58 18.66
N ASP A 20 -17.25 -4.60 18.79
CA ASP A 20 -18.42 -4.33 17.94
C ASP A 20 -18.23 -3.05 17.13
N LEU A 21 -17.13 -2.98 16.35
CA LEU A 21 -16.82 -1.85 15.45
C LEU A 21 -17.10 -2.14 13.98
N PHE A 22 -17.57 -3.34 13.66
CA PHE A 22 -17.79 -3.78 12.29
C PHE A 22 -19.25 -4.11 12.05
N ILE A 23 -19.80 -3.61 10.97
CA ILE A 23 -21.19 -3.85 10.56
C ILE A 23 -21.13 -4.56 9.21
N ASN A 24 -21.73 -5.74 9.13
CA ASN A 24 -21.98 -6.42 7.86
C ASN A 24 -23.43 -6.93 7.86
N ARG A 25 -24.20 -6.44 6.90
CA ARG A 25 -25.64 -6.73 6.79
C ARG A 25 -25.98 -7.17 5.38
N THR A 26 -26.42 -8.39 5.23
CA THR A 26 -26.91 -8.96 3.96
C THR A 26 -28.41 -8.79 3.78
N ASP A 27 -29.14 -8.60 4.88
CA ASP A 27 -30.59 -8.45 4.92
C ASP A 27 -31.08 -7.05 4.46
N LEU A 28 -30.19 -6.11 4.21
CA LEU A 28 -30.49 -4.77 3.71
C LEU A 28 -30.39 -4.66 2.18
N CYS A 29 -30.05 -5.75 1.50
CA CYS A 29 -29.91 -5.78 0.05
C CYS A 29 -30.99 -6.68 -0.58
N ASP A 30 -31.54 -6.26 -1.71
CA ASP A 30 -32.59 -6.94 -2.45
C ASP A 30 -32.07 -7.70 -3.69
N TYR A 31 -30.74 -7.82 -3.84
CA TYR A 31 -30.09 -8.54 -4.93
C TYR A 31 -29.15 -9.64 -4.40
N ASP A 32 -29.00 -10.69 -5.19
CA ASP A 32 -28.19 -11.85 -4.83
C ASP A 32 -26.72 -11.49 -4.61
N GLY A 33 -26.14 -11.93 -3.48
CA GLY A 33 -24.78 -11.61 -3.06
C GLY A 33 -24.59 -10.15 -2.57
N GLY A 34 -25.67 -9.37 -2.43
CA GLY A 34 -25.61 -8.01 -1.90
C GLY A 34 -25.27 -7.97 -0.41
N PHE A 35 -24.47 -6.99 -0.02
CA PHE A 35 -24.19 -6.71 1.40
C PHE A 35 -23.90 -5.21 1.61
N VAL A 36 -24.11 -4.79 2.83
CA VAL A 36 -23.72 -3.47 3.34
C VAL A 36 -22.61 -3.68 4.36
N ASP A 37 -21.49 -3.03 4.14
CA ASP A 37 -20.28 -3.15 4.97
C ASP A 37 -19.93 -1.80 5.59
N GLY A 38 -19.67 -1.77 6.89
CA GLY A 38 -19.40 -0.53 7.58
C GLY A 38 -18.50 -0.68 8.80
N LYS A 39 -17.93 0.45 9.19
CA LYS A 39 -17.12 0.55 10.40
C LYS A 39 -17.63 1.69 11.27
N ILE A 40 -17.52 1.51 12.57
CA ILE A 40 -17.79 2.54 13.56
C ILE A 40 -16.46 3.14 13.99
N VAL A 41 -16.35 4.45 13.87
CA VAL A 41 -15.16 5.24 14.22
C VAL A 41 -15.59 6.44 15.05
N ASN A 42 -14.65 7.18 15.62
CA ASN A 42 -14.91 8.48 16.21
C ASN A 42 -14.24 9.59 15.39
N LEU A 43 -14.48 10.86 15.76
CA LEU A 43 -13.88 11.99 15.05
C LEU A 43 -12.35 12.01 15.21
N ALA A 44 -11.83 11.66 16.38
CA ALA A 44 -10.39 11.57 16.65
C ALA A 44 -9.70 10.57 15.71
N PHE A 45 -10.35 9.45 15.37
CA PHE A 45 -9.81 8.51 14.37
C PHE A 45 -9.64 9.17 12.99
N LEU A 46 -10.60 9.98 12.54
CA LEU A 46 -10.51 10.67 11.26
C LEU A 46 -9.40 11.72 11.26
N GLU A 47 -9.25 12.46 12.35
CA GLU A 47 -8.17 13.42 12.57
C GLU A 47 -6.81 12.72 12.54
N ASP A 48 -6.67 11.60 13.23
CA ASP A 48 -5.48 10.76 13.24
C ASP A 48 -5.12 10.25 11.84
N VAL A 49 -6.11 9.81 11.05
CA VAL A 49 -5.86 9.40 9.66
C VAL A 49 -5.39 10.58 8.82
N ALA A 50 -5.96 11.77 9.00
CA ALA A 50 -5.54 12.98 8.28
C ALA A 50 -4.12 13.42 8.66
N GLU A 51 -3.66 13.20 9.89
CA GLU A 51 -2.34 13.63 10.35
C GLU A 51 -1.25 12.58 10.07
N ARG A 52 -1.49 11.33 10.45
CA ARG A 52 -0.48 10.27 10.50
C ARG A 52 -0.90 8.95 9.84
N GLY A 53 -2.07 8.90 9.19
CA GLY A 53 -2.52 7.71 8.49
C GLY A 53 -1.55 7.29 7.39
N ASN A 54 -1.34 5.99 7.25
CA ASN A 54 -0.58 5.44 6.13
C ASN A 54 -1.35 5.59 4.80
N GLU A 55 -0.67 5.35 3.69
CA GLU A 55 -1.27 5.55 2.37
C GLU A 55 -2.57 4.75 2.15
N PRO A 56 -2.69 3.45 2.51
CA PRO A 56 -3.95 2.72 2.36
C PRO A 56 -5.09 3.31 3.19
N SER A 57 -4.81 3.75 4.43
CA SER A 57 -5.82 4.37 5.28
C SER A 57 -6.33 5.68 4.70
N ARG A 58 -5.44 6.49 4.11
CA ARG A 58 -5.80 7.73 3.42
C ARG A 58 -6.57 7.47 2.12
N ALA A 59 -6.09 6.52 1.32
CA ALA A 59 -6.69 6.16 0.03
C ALA A 59 -8.13 5.63 0.19
N ALA A 60 -8.45 5.00 1.32
CA ALA A 60 -9.80 4.53 1.61
C ALA A 60 -10.84 5.67 1.67
N PHE A 61 -10.40 6.92 1.81
CA PHE A 61 -11.28 8.09 1.84
C PHE A 61 -11.37 8.81 0.49
N GLU A 62 -10.74 8.33 -0.57
CA GLU A 62 -10.90 8.92 -1.90
C GLU A 62 -12.36 8.83 -2.35
N GLY A 63 -12.96 10.01 -2.65
CA GLY A 63 -14.35 10.10 -3.05
C GLY A 63 -15.37 9.95 -1.91
N THR A 64 -14.92 9.86 -0.64
CA THR A 64 -15.82 9.84 0.52
C THR A 64 -16.53 11.17 0.69
N PHE A 65 -17.80 11.13 1.03
CA PHE A 65 -18.63 12.30 1.34
C PHE A 65 -19.51 12.03 2.56
N ALA A 66 -19.92 13.09 3.24
CA ALA A 66 -20.86 13.01 4.36
C ALA A 66 -22.29 12.86 3.82
N ALA A 67 -22.87 11.67 3.88
CA ALA A 67 -24.25 11.44 3.47
C ALA A 67 -25.25 12.08 4.44
N TYR A 68 -24.90 12.16 5.73
CA TYR A 68 -25.63 12.82 6.79
C TYR A 68 -24.68 13.19 7.92
N SER A 69 -24.69 14.44 8.37
CA SER A 69 -23.85 14.90 9.50
C SER A 69 -24.39 16.20 10.11
N HIS A 70 -24.15 16.35 11.42
CA HIS A 70 -24.25 17.61 12.16
C HIS A 70 -22.89 18.03 12.74
N ILE A 71 -21.79 17.39 12.29
CA ILE A 71 -20.44 17.69 12.76
C ILE A 71 -19.89 18.87 11.94
N ASP A 72 -19.62 19.98 12.59
CA ASP A 72 -19.02 21.14 11.95
C ASP A 72 -17.63 20.81 11.41
N GLY A 73 -17.36 21.22 10.16
CA GLY A 73 -16.05 21.03 9.52
C GLY A 73 -15.75 19.61 9.02
N LEU A 74 -16.69 18.66 9.12
CA LEU A 74 -16.48 17.28 8.68
C LEU A 74 -16.07 17.19 7.21
N ASP A 75 -16.71 17.93 6.30
CA ASP A 75 -16.39 17.90 4.87
C ASP A 75 -14.94 18.37 4.61
N ALA A 76 -14.50 19.40 5.33
CA ALA A 76 -13.12 19.87 5.23
C ALA A 76 -12.11 18.82 5.74
N LEU A 77 -12.44 18.11 6.81
CA LEU A 77 -11.63 17.00 7.33
C LEU A 77 -11.57 15.85 6.31
N LEU A 78 -12.70 15.42 5.75
CA LEU A 78 -12.76 14.35 4.76
C LEU A 78 -11.94 14.67 3.50
N GLN A 79 -11.87 15.94 3.08
CA GLN A 79 -11.04 16.38 1.96
C GLN A 79 -9.53 16.37 2.29
N ARG A 80 -9.14 16.53 3.54
CA ARG A 80 -7.74 16.51 3.98
C ARG A 80 -7.16 15.10 4.07
N ILE A 81 -8.00 14.09 4.32
CA ILE A 81 -7.54 12.72 4.53
C ILE A 81 -6.86 12.13 3.28
N PRO A 82 -7.45 12.13 2.06
CA PRO A 82 -6.89 11.46 0.90
C PRO A 82 -5.77 12.26 0.22
N VAL A 83 -4.98 12.98 1.01
CA VAL A 83 -3.85 13.76 0.50
C VAL A 83 -2.57 12.94 0.64
N TYR A 84 -1.78 12.85 -0.44
CA TYR A 84 -0.48 12.18 -0.41
C TYR A 84 0.44 12.85 0.63
N PRO A 85 0.99 12.12 1.61
CA PRO A 85 1.84 12.70 2.65
C PRO A 85 3.18 13.09 2.05
N ALA A 86 3.45 14.41 1.95
CA ALA A 86 4.72 14.91 1.42
C ALA A 86 5.91 14.60 2.34
N ALA A 87 5.69 14.61 3.66
CA ALA A 87 6.72 14.23 4.63
C ALA A 87 7.17 12.77 4.40
N GLY A 88 8.47 12.51 4.45
CA GLY A 88 9.05 11.19 4.23
C GLY A 88 8.95 10.68 2.78
N HIS A 89 8.74 11.56 1.80
CA HIS A 89 8.67 11.16 0.39
C HIS A 89 9.98 10.53 -0.09
N ASP A 90 11.11 11.16 0.17
CA ASP A 90 12.42 10.70 -0.28
C ASP A 90 12.82 9.39 0.40
N GLU A 91 12.48 9.23 1.68
CA GLU A 91 12.66 7.97 2.40
C GLU A 91 11.82 6.84 1.80
N ARG A 92 10.57 7.12 1.37
CA ARG A 92 9.75 6.14 0.66
C ARG A 92 10.32 5.75 -0.70
N ILE A 93 10.80 6.73 -1.47
CA ILE A 93 11.51 6.48 -2.75
C ILE A 93 12.70 5.55 -2.49
N LYS A 94 13.56 5.89 -1.53
CA LYS A 94 14.70 5.08 -1.17
C LYS A 94 14.30 3.67 -0.74
N ALA A 95 13.30 3.54 0.12
CA ALA A 95 12.81 2.26 0.60
C ALA A 95 12.25 1.38 -0.54
N PHE A 96 11.40 1.94 -1.41
CA PHE A 96 10.80 1.18 -2.50
C PHE A 96 11.82 0.78 -3.57
N TYR A 97 12.75 1.66 -3.89
CA TYR A 97 13.87 1.32 -4.77
C TYR A 97 14.72 0.19 -4.19
N SER A 98 15.12 0.33 -2.92
CA SER A 98 15.95 -0.67 -2.22
C SER A 98 15.27 -2.03 -2.16
N MET A 99 13.98 -2.06 -1.84
CA MET A 99 13.22 -3.30 -1.85
C MET A 99 13.09 -3.90 -3.25
N SER A 100 12.88 -3.08 -4.29
CA SER A 100 12.85 -3.56 -5.67
C SER A 100 14.19 -4.18 -6.08
N PHE A 101 15.29 -3.53 -5.74
CA PHE A 101 16.65 -4.03 -5.98
C PHE A 101 16.90 -5.39 -5.31
N ILE A 102 16.56 -5.51 -4.02
CA ILE A 102 16.76 -6.75 -3.25
C ILE A 102 15.85 -7.88 -3.77
N GLN A 103 14.58 -7.59 -4.09
CA GLN A 103 13.68 -8.63 -4.59
C GLN A 103 14.10 -9.12 -5.98
N HIS A 104 14.60 -8.23 -6.84
CA HIS A 104 15.23 -8.61 -8.10
C HIS A 104 16.41 -9.58 -7.88
N TRP A 105 17.34 -9.25 -6.97
CA TRP A 105 18.45 -10.13 -6.61
C TRP A 105 17.97 -11.47 -6.05
N LEU A 106 16.98 -11.48 -5.14
CA LEU A 106 16.42 -12.71 -4.56
C LEU A 106 15.78 -13.63 -5.60
N MET A 107 15.21 -13.10 -6.68
CA MET A 107 14.67 -13.93 -7.76
C MET A 107 15.77 -14.68 -8.51
N HIS A 108 16.91 -14.05 -8.78
CA HIS A 108 18.06 -14.72 -9.37
C HIS A 108 18.65 -15.79 -8.45
N GLU A 109 18.71 -15.51 -7.12
CA GLU A 109 19.11 -16.51 -6.14
C GLU A 109 18.12 -17.69 -6.07
N ALA A 110 16.83 -17.42 -6.12
CA ALA A 110 15.79 -18.43 -6.13
C ALA A 110 15.88 -19.33 -7.37
N GLU A 111 16.15 -18.77 -8.55
CA GLU A 111 16.35 -19.50 -9.78
C GLU A 111 17.58 -20.40 -9.70
N ARG A 112 18.71 -19.85 -9.27
CA ARG A 112 19.99 -20.60 -9.09
C ARG A 112 19.85 -21.79 -8.13
N HIS A 113 19.02 -21.67 -7.10
CA HIS A 113 18.77 -22.70 -6.11
C HIS A 113 17.50 -23.52 -6.34
N SER A 114 16.80 -23.30 -7.45
CA SER A 114 15.49 -23.92 -7.75
C SER A 114 14.48 -23.79 -6.59
N ASN A 115 14.53 -22.65 -5.88
CA ASN A 115 13.68 -22.38 -4.73
C ASN A 115 12.39 -21.70 -5.17
N ARG A 116 11.37 -22.51 -5.46
CA ARG A 116 10.06 -22.02 -5.90
C ARG A 116 9.36 -21.10 -4.90
N TYR A 117 9.50 -21.36 -3.60
CA TYR A 117 8.88 -20.51 -2.57
C TYR A 117 9.46 -19.09 -2.63
N THR A 118 10.79 -18.96 -2.58
CA THR A 118 11.47 -17.66 -2.67
C THR A 118 11.16 -16.96 -3.99
N MET A 119 11.13 -17.70 -5.11
CA MET A 119 10.76 -17.16 -6.43
C MET A 119 9.39 -16.48 -6.40
N THR A 120 8.36 -17.20 -5.95
CA THR A 120 6.97 -16.66 -5.90
C THR A 120 6.84 -15.47 -4.95
N ARG A 121 7.48 -15.55 -3.77
CA ARG A 121 7.48 -14.47 -2.79
C ARG A 121 8.16 -13.22 -3.35
N ALA A 122 9.36 -13.37 -3.87
CA ALA A 122 10.15 -12.27 -4.40
C ALA A 122 9.50 -11.62 -5.64
N ALA A 123 8.89 -12.40 -6.51
CA ALA A 123 8.15 -11.87 -7.68
C ALA A 123 7.00 -10.95 -7.25
N SER A 124 6.18 -11.39 -6.29
CA SER A 124 5.09 -10.57 -5.75
C SER A 124 5.60 -9.29 -5.07
N GLN A 125 6.70 -9.38 -4.35
CA GLN A 125 7.32 -8.23 -3.68
C GLN A 125 7.99 -7.28 -4.68
N LEU A 126 8.65 -7.78 -5.71
CA LEU A 126 9.22 -6.96 -6.77
C LEU A 126 8.12 -6.18 -7.50
N ALA A 127 7.04 -6.85 -7.90
CA ALA A 127 5.87 -6.20 -8.50
C ALA A 127 5.30 -5.11 -7.59
N LEU A 128 5.16 -5.39 -6.29
CA LEU A 128 4.68 -4.42 -5.31
C LEU A 128 5.59 -3.19 -5.21
N PHE A 129 6.88 -3.38 -4.96
CA PHE A 129 7.76 -2.25 -4.67
C PHE A 129 8.12 -1.45 -5.92
N ALA A 130 8.31 -2.10 -7.07
CA ALA A 130 8.46 -1.40 -8.35
C ALA A 130 7.22 -0.53 -8.67
N GLY A 131 6.03 -1.07 -8.49
CA GLY A 131 4.80 -0.29 -8.68
C GLY A 131 4.61 0.80 -7.61
N ARG A 132 4.96 0.53 -6.33
CA ARG A 132 4.95 1.55 -5.27
C ARG A 132 5.90 2.72 -5.55
N LEU A 133 7.06 2.44 -6.14
CA LEU A 133 8.02 3.45 -6.56
C LEU A 133 7.41 4.38 -7.62
N ILE A 134 6.71 3.83 -8.61
CA ILE A 134 6.00 4.60 -9.65
C ILE A 134 4.81 5.38 -9.05
N LEU A 135 4.05 4.79 -8.12
CA LEU A 135 2.97 5.53 -7.43
C LEU A 135 3.53 6.71 -6.63
N ALA A 136 4.62 6.50 -5.89
CA ALA A 136 5.28 7.56 -5.12
C ALA A 136 5.80 8.68 -6.02
N HIS A 137 6.41 8.35 -7.16
CA HIS A 137 6.81 9.32 -8.18
C HIS A 137 5.65 10.22 -8.62
N ASN A 138 4.49 9.64 -8.86
CA ASN A 138 3.26 10.37 -9.20
C ASN A 138 2.57 11.02 -7.98
N ARG A 139 3.11 10.91 -6.79
CA ARG A 139 2.45 11.33 -5.53
C ARG A 139 1.04 10.77 -5.39
N ARG A 140 0.85 9.55 -5.90
CA ARG A 140 -0.40 8.81 -5.84
C ARG A 140 -0.40 7.88 -4.64
N LEU A 141 -1.47 7.92 -3.82
CA LEU A 141 -1.63 7.01 -2.68
C LEU A 141 -1.71 5.56 -3.13
N PHE A 142 -1.07 4.69 -2.39
CA PHE A 142 -1.23 3.25 -2.53
C PHE A 142 -2.59 2.82 -1.95
N PRO A 143 -3.52 2.29 -2.78
CA PRO A 143 -4.91 2.03 -2.36
C PRO A 143 -5.10 0.68 -1.67
N TYR A 144 -4.03 0.04 -1.17
CA TYR A 144 -3.98 -1.34 -0.76
C TYR A 144 -4.01 -2.33 -1.95
N HIS A 145 -3.69 -3.59 -1.71
CA HIS A 145 -3.40 -4.60 -2.74
C HIS A 145 -4.55 -4.83 -3.73
N LYS A 146 -5.81 -4.81 -3.26
CA LYS A 146 -6.99 -5.09 -4.10
C LYS A 146 -7.10 -4.16 -5.31
N TRP A 147 -6.74 -2.88 -5.13
CA TRP A 147 -6.90 -1.85 -6.15
C TRP A 147 -5.58 -1.42 -6.79
N PHE A 148 -4.47 -1.99 -6.31
CA PHE A 148 -3.13 -1.58 -6.68
C PHE A 148 -2.85 -1.64 -8.19
N PRO A 149 -3.08 -2.77 -8.93
CA PRO A 149 -2.77 -2.81 -10.35
C PRO A 149 -3.57 -1.79 -11.16
N ARG A 150 -4.85 -1.63 -10.84
CA ARG A 150 -5.71 -0.63 -11.50
C ARG A 150 -5.24 0.79 -11.26
N THR A 151 -4.83 1.12 -10.03
CA THR A 151 -4.32 2.45 -9.70
C THR A 151 -2.98 2.69 -10.35
N LEU A 152 -2.09 1.69 -10.38
CA LEU A 152 -0.81 1.76 -11.07
C LEU A 152 -0.98 2.00 -12.58
N ASP A 153 -1.94 1.33 -13.21
CA ASP A 153 -2.23 1.54 -14.62
C ASP A 153 -2.76 2.95 -14.92
N SER A 154 -3.47 3.58 -13.97
CA SER A 154 -4.10 4.89 -14.14
C SER A 154 -3.16 6.09 -14.00
N VAL A 155 -1.93 5.93 -13.45
CA VAL A 155 -1.03 7.08 -13.27
C VAL A 155 -0.44 7.55 -14.60
N PRO A 156 -0.30 8.87 -14.79
CA PRO A 156 0.10 9.43 -16.08
C PRO A 156 1.59 9.25 -16.38
N ASP A 157 2.45 9.29 -15.37
CA ASP A 157 3.90 9.30 -15.53
C ASP A 157 4.48 7.94 -15.10
N LYS A 158 4.66 7.05 -16.08
CA LYS A 158 5.17 5.70 -15.90
C LYS A 158 5.84 5.19 -17.17
N PRO A 159 6.72 4.18 -17.08
CA PRO A 159 7.24 3.50 -18.28
C PRO A 159 6.11 2.93 -19.15
N ALA A 160 6.20 3.06 -20.48
CA ALA A 160 5.15 2.64 -21.40
C ALA A 160 4.78 1.15 -21.24
N ASP A 161 5.78 0.28 -21.04
CA ASP A 161 5.60 -1.17 -20.95
C ASP A 161 5.44 -1.68 -19.50
N LEU A 162 5.20 -0.77 -18.53
CA LEU A 162 5.16 -1.12 -17.11
C LEU A 162 4.19 -2.26 -16.81
N MET A 163 2.94 -2.13 -17.25
CA MET A 163 1.91 -3.16 -16.95
C MET A 163 2.20 -4.48 -17.66
N THR A 164 2.76 -4.44 -18.88
CA THR A 164 3.18 -5.65 -19.59
C THR A 164 4.28 -6.38 -18.83
N CYS A 165 5.33 -5.69 -18.37
CA CYS A 165 6.38 -6.30 -17.57
C CYS A 165 5.89 -6.78 -16.21
N PHE A 166 4.98 -6.03 -15.58
CA PHE A 166 4.33 -6.40 -14.32
C PHE A 166 3.55 -7.71 -14.45
N ASP A 167 2.72 -7.85 -15.47
CA ASP A 167 1.91 -9.04 -15.72
C ASP A 167 2.77 -10.23 -16.11
N ASN A 168 3.81 -10.02 -16.95
CA ASN A 168 4.75 -11.07 -17.32
C ASN A 168 5.49 -11.64 -16.11
N LEU A 169 5.96 -10.78 -15.20
CA LEU A 169 6.61 -11.19 -13.95
C LEU A 169 5.69 -12.09 -13.10
N LEU A 170 4.42 -11.71 -12.98
CA LEU A 170 3.47 -12.46 -12.13
C LEU A 170 2.99 -13.76 -12.78
N ASN A 171 2.91 -13.81 -14.13
CA ASN A 171 2.47 -14.99 -14.87
C ASN A 171 3.59 -16.03 -15.04
N ASP A 172 4.83 -15.58 -15.24
CA ASP A 172 6.01 -16.44 -15.42
C ASP A 172 7.21 -15.91 -14.61
N PRO A 173 7.22 -16.13 -13.28
CA PRO A 173 8.29 -15.65 -12.41
C PRO A 173 9.63 -16.35 -12.70
N CYS A 174 10.58 -15.59 -13.22
CA CYS A 174 11.95 -16.05 -13.51
C CYS A 174 12.93 -14.87 -13.45
N GLY A 175 14.24 -15.16 -13.56
CA GLY A 175 15.27 -14.12 -13.55
C GLY A 175 15.13 -13.10 -14.67
N ASP A 176 14.73 -13.56 -15.86
CA ASP A 176 14.56 -12.67 -17.03
C ASP A 176 13.38 -11.73 -16.85
N SER A 177 12.23 -12.21 -16.38
CA SER A 177 11.05 -11.35 -16.11
C SER A 177 11.30 -10.38 -14.96
N ALA A 178 12.05 -10.80 -13.95
CA ALA A 178 12.51 -9.93 -12.86
C ALA A 178 13.40 -8.80 -13.37
N THR A 179 14.38 -9.16 -14.21
CA THR A 179 15.31 -8.20 -14.82
C THR A 179 14.56 -7.20 -15.70
N ALA A 180 13.62 -7.67 -16.51
CA ALA A 180 12.84 -6.80 -17.39
C ALA A 180 12.06 -5.74 -16.61
N LEU A 181 11.33 -6.12 -15.55
CA LEU A 181 10.59 -5.15 -14.74
C LEU A 181 11.52 -4.22 -13.96
N PHE A 182 12.55 -4.76 -13.30
CA PHE A 182 13.45 -3.95 -12.49
C PHE A 182 14.21 -2.92 -13.32
N GLN A 183 14.81 -3.32 -14.46
CA GLN A 183 15.52 -2.40 -15.34
C GLN A 183 14.59 -1.33 -15.91
N LEU A 184 13.39 -1.72 -16.35
CA LEU A 184 12.40 -0.77 -16.86
C LEU A 184 12.10 0.35 -15.87
N VAL A 185 11.93 0.01 -14.60
CA VAL A 185 11.65 1.00 -13.54
C VAL A 185 12.91 1.75 -13.12
N ARG A 186 14.05 1.06 -13.00
CA ARG A 186 15.34 1.67 -12.66
C ARG A 186 15.75 2.76 -13.65
N ASP A 187 15.60 2.47 -14.95
CA ASP A 187 16.07 3.34 -16.03
C ASP A 187 15.05 4.45 -16.38
N PHE A 188 13.86 4.42 -15.78
CA PHE A 188 12.80 5.40 -16.03
C PHE A 188 13.20 6.82 -15.63
N GLN A 189 13.91 6.96 -14.49
CA GLN A 189 14.48 8.21 -14.02
C GLN A 189 15.64 7.98 -13.06
N ASP A 190 16.37 9.04 -12.72
CA ASP A 190 17.34 9.00 -11.62
C ASP A 190 16.60 9.04 -10.27
N TRP A 191 16.65 7.93 -9.55
CA TRP A 191 16.03 7.79 -8.24
C TRP A 191 16.87 8.32 -7.08
N GLY A 192 18.11 8.75 -7.37
CA GLY A 192 19.06 9.25 -6.36
C GLY A 192 19.53 8.18 -5.36
N VAL A 193 19.41 6.89 -5.70
CA VAL A 193 19.78 5.75 -4.85
C VAL A 193 20.73 4.84 -5.59
N SER A 194 21.95 4.67 -5.08
CA SER A 194 22.90 3.69 -5.62
C SER A 194 22.59 2.27 -5.16
N ASP A 195 23.13 1.26 -5.86
CA ASP A 195 22.98 -0.15 -5.46
C ASP A 195 23.56 -0.41 -4.06
N LEU A 196 24.66 0.30 -3.68
CA LEU A 196 25.23 0.22 -2.35
C LEU A 196 24.32 0.83 -1.28
N ASP A 197 23.70 1.97 -1.57
CA ASP A 197 22.70 2.60 -0.68
C ASP A 197 21.49 1.69 -0.49
N ALA A 198 21.02 1.06 -1.57
CA ALA A 198 19.89 0.14 -1.54
C ALA A 198 20.18 -1.08 -0.66
N TYR A 199 21.35 -1.69 -0.83
CA TYR A 199 21.76 -2.83 -0.02
C TYR A 199 21.97 -2.44 1.46
N THR A 200 22.63 -1.30 1.72
CA THR A 200 22.86 -0.82 3.08
C THR A 200 21.54 -0.54 3.79
N TRP A 201 20.60 0.12 3.10
CA TRP A 201 19.27 0.40 3.63
C TRP A 201 18.54 -0.90 3.98
N PHE A 202 18.52 -1.87 3.08
CA PHE A 202 17.88 -3.16 3.34
C PHE A 202 18.45 -3.85 4.57
N MET A 203 19.77 -3.87 4.70
CA MET A 203 20.45 -4.48 5.83
C MET A 203 20.07 -3.80 7.16
N THR A 204 20.07 -2.45 7.19
CA THR A 204 19.84 -1.71 8.44
C THR A 204 18.36 -1.60 8.80
N ASP A 205 17.49 -1.42 7.82
CA ASP A 205 16.09 -1.09 8.05
C ASP A 205 15.13 -2.30 7.91
N VAL A 206 15.59 -3.39 7.28
CA VAL A 206 14.82 -4.61 7.14
C VAL A 206 15.44 -5.76 7.93
N GLU A 207 16.64 -6.22 7.59
CA GLU A 207 17.26 -7.37 8.28
C GLU A 207 17.53 -7.11 9.77
N TRP A 208 17.94 -5.88 10.14
CA TRP A 208 18.19 -5.50 11.52
C TRP A 208 16.99 -4.81 12.20
N SER A 209 15.83 -4.81 11.59
CA SER A 209 14.60 -4.20 12.15
C SER A 209 14.24 -4.74 13.54
N TRP A 210 14.61 -5.98 13.84
CA TRP A 210 14.43 -6.59 15.16
C TRP A 210 15.14 -5.80 16.29
N MET A 211 16.22 -5.07 15.99
CA MET A 211 16.92 -4.23 16.97
C MET A 211 16.10 -3.01 17.41
N SER A 212 15.20 -2.52 16.53
CA SER A 212 14.30 -1.39 16.82
C SER A 212 12.92 -1.81 17.33
N GLY A 213 12.64 -3.12 17.40
CA GLY A 213 11.34 -3.66 17.80
C GLY A 213 10.26 -3.59 16.71
N SER A 214 10.64 -3.35 15.46
CA SER A 214 9.76 -3.26 14.30
C SER A 214 9.71 -4.53 13.46
N THR A 215 10.06 -5.68 14.04
CA THR A 215 10.11 -6.96 13.32
C THR A 215 8.73 -7.31 12.73
N PRO A 216 8.65 -7.60 11.41
CA PRO A 216 7.44 -8.11 10.80
C PRO A 216 6.96 -9.42 11.42
N ILE A 217 5.65 -9.67 11.42
CA ILE A 217 5.07 -10.89 12.03
C ILE A 217 5.59 -12.17 11.37
N GLU A 218 5.99 -12.10 10.10
CA GLU A 218 6.56 -13.23 9.35
C GLU A 218 7.97 -13.63 9.80
N ASP A 219 8.62 -12.76 10.58
CA ASP A 219 9.99 -12.96 11.09
C ASP A 219 10.02 -13.13 12.64
N TRP A 220 8.86 -13.36 13.26
CA TRP A 220 8.76 -13.61 14.70
C TRP A 220 9.27 -15.01 15.09
#